data_abc377f2b73c9b03e3486228cf0a5be0
#
_entry.id   abc377f2b73c9b03e3486228cf0a5be0
#
_cell.length_a   1.000
_cell.length_b   1.000
_cell.length_c   1.000
_cell.angle_alpha   90.00
_cell.angle_beta   90.00
_cell.angle_gamma   90.00
#
_symmetry.space_group_name_H-M   'P 1'
#
loop_
_entity.id
_entity.type
_entity.pdbx_description
1 polymer ?
#
loop_
_entity_poly.entity_id
_entity_poly.type
_entity_poly.pdbx_seq_one_letter_code
_entity_poly.pdbx_strand_id
1 'polypeptide(L)'
;MTDKKALAEMLSRNRLFDELTKKDVRALVNSAMEVEHREGRTIVVEGNPGVGFHLIIDGTAIVSRNGRKLRTLGPGETFGDIAVIDGGPRSASVKAETRLRTLSLPQWEFKPLLLKHPQLAYKMLVKLCALLREAEKRPPV
;
A
#
# COMPACT_ATOMS: atom_id res chain seq x y z
N MET A 1 -8.45 2.11 -18.60
CA MET A 1 -8.35 1.07 -17.56
C MET A 1 -7.03 0.32 -17.75
N THR A 2 -6.29 0.14 -16.67
CA THR A 2 -4.98 -0.51 -16.75
C THR A 2 -5.15 -2.03 -16.76
N ASP A 3 -4.35 -2.72 -17.55
CA ASP A 3 -4.35 -4.18 -17.63
C ASP A 3 -4.01 -4.78 -16.26
N LYS A 4 -4.80 -5.77 -15.83
CA LYS A 4 -4.60 -6.44 -14.52
C LYS A 4 -3.24 -7.12 -14.41
N LYS A 5 -2.70 -7.62 -15.51
CA LYS A 5 -1.36 -8.22 -15.52
C LYS A 5 -0.29 -7.18 -15.19
N ALA A 6 -0.40 -5.99 -15.78
CA ALA A 6 0.52 -4.90 -15.50
C ALA A 6 0.40 -4.43 -14.06
N LEU A 7 -0.82 -4.33 -13.54
CA LEU A 7 -1.07 -3.97 -12.12
C LEU A 7 -0.46 -5.00 -11.17
N ALA A 8 -0.61 -6.29 -11.49
CA ALA A 8 -0.02 -7.36 -10.69
C ALA A 8 1.50 -7.28 -10.67
N GLU A 9 2.12 -6.98 -11.79
CA GLU A 9 3.57 -6.80 -11.87
C GLU A 9 4.04 -5.62 -11.04
N MET A 10 3.31 -4.49 -11.08
CA MET A 10 3.63 -3.33 -10.26
C MET A 10 3.48 -3.66 -8.77
N LEU A 11 2.39 -4.31 -8.40
CA LEU A 11 2.10 -4.65 -7.00
C LEU A 11 3.11 -5.65 -6.45
N SER A 12 3.59 -6.58 -7.25
CA SER A 12 4.56 -7.59 -6.83
C SER A 12 5.93 -7.02 -6.45
N ARG A 13 6.19 -5.76 -6.77
CA ARG A 13 7.42 -5.07 -6.36
C ARG A 13 7.33 -4.46 -4.97
N ASN A 14 6.13 -4.43 -4.38
CA ASN A 14 5.95 -3.91 -3.03
C ASN A 14 6.69 -4.82 -2.02
N ARG A 15 7.30 -4.19 -1.02
CA ARG A 15 8.08 -4.90 0.00
C ARG A 15 7.31 -5.97 0.79
N LEU A 16 5.98 -5.86 0.87
CA LEU A 16 5.15 -6.87 1.55
C LEU A 16 4.73 -8.00 0.62
N PHE A 17 4.73 -7.77 -0.70
CA PHE A 17 4.12 -8.68 -1.67
C PHE A 17 5.14 -9.30 -2.64
N ASP A 18 6.42 -8.98 -2.52
CA ASP A 18 7.45 -9.38 -3.49
C ASP A 18 7.78 -10.87 -3.48
N GLU A 19 7.35 -11.60 -2.45
CA GLU A 19 7.54 -13.06 -2.38
C GLU A 19 6.25 -13.84 -2.52
N LEU A 20 5.14 -13.17 -2.85
CA LEU A 20 3.87 -13.83 -3.08
C LEU A 20 3.85 -14.52 -4.45
N THR A 21 3.04 -15.56 -4.57
CA THR A 21 2.82 -16.21 -5.86
C THR A 21 2.03 -15.27 -6.79
N LYS A 22 2.10 -15.53 -8.10
CA LYS A 22 1.32 -14.79 -9.08
C LYS A 22 -0.18 -14.88 -8.78
N LYS A 23 -0.64 -16.04 -8.32
CA LYS A 23 -2.04 -16.27 -7.94
C LYS A 23 -2.44 -15.36 -6.78
N ASP A 24 -1.58 -15.25 -5.75
CA ASP A 24 -1.85 -14.41 -4.58
C ASP A 24 -1.90 -12.92 -4.96
N VAL A 25 -0.94 -12.46 -5.76
CA VAL A 25 -0.92 -11.08 -6.22
C VAL A 25 -2.14 -10.75 -7.06
N ARG A 26 -2.55 -11.68 -7.93
CA ARG A 26 -3.74 -11.51 -8.76
C ARG A 26 -5.01 -11.42 -7.91
N ALA A 27 -5.08 -12.19 -6.83
CA ALA A 27 -6.20 -12.09 -5.89
C ALA A 27 -6.28 -10.71 -5.26
N LEU A 28 -5.15 -10.12 -4.90
CA LEU A 28 -5.09 -8.75 -4.38
C LEU A 28 -5.60 -7.74 -5.42
N VAL A 29 -5.14 -7.84 -6.65
CA VAL A 29 -5.57 -6.96 -7.74
C VAL A 29 -7.06 -7.07 -7.99
N ASN A 30 -7.61 -8.29 -7.96
CA ASN A 30 -9.04 -8.53 -8.19
C ASN A 30 -9.91 -7.95 -7.08
N SER A 31 -9.37 -7.78 -5.87
CA SER A 31 -10.09 -7.20 -4.74
C SER A 31 -9.94 -5.69 -4.66
N ALA A 32 -9.12 -5.09 -5.49
CA ALA A 32 -8.82 -3.67 -5.50
C ALA A 32 -9.60 -2.94 -6.60
N MET A 33 -9.65 -1.60 -6.50
CA MET A 33 -10.36 -0.75 -7.46
C MET A 33 -9.43 0.36 -7.94
N GLU A 34 -9.56 0.73 -9.22
CA GLU A 34 -8.91 1.93 -9.73
C GLU A 34 -9.69 3.16 -9.28
N VAL A 35 -8.99 4.15 -8.73
CA VAL A 35 -9.58 5.39 -8.23
C VAL A 35 -8.81 6.57 -8.81
N GLU A 36 -9.56 7.58 -9.28
CA GLU A 36 -8.97 8.85 -9.70
C GLU A 36 -9.09 9.88 -8.59
N HIS A 37 -8.02 10.65 -8.41
CA HIS A 37 -7.97 11.75 -7.45
C HIS A 37 -7.61 13.03 -8.18
N ARG A 38 -8.31 14.12 -7.85
CA ARG A 38 -8.04 15.43 -8.41
C ARG A 38 -6.71 15.97 -7.88
N GLU A 39 -6.03 16.75 -8.69
CA GLU A 39 -4.88 17.54 -8.24
C GLU A 39 -5.25 18.33 -6.99
N GLY A 40 -4.39 18.27 -5.99
CA GLY A 40 -4.57 18.99 -4.73
C GLY A 40 -5.38 18.25 -3.68
N ARG A 41 -6.02 17.12 -4.02
CA ARG A 41 -6.81 16.38 -3.03
C ARG A 41 -5.91 15.68 -2.01
N THR A 42 -6.24 15.82 -0.73
CA THR A 42 -5.60 15.06 0.34
C THR A 42 -6.26 13.67 0.41
N ILE A 43 -5.49 12.63 0.20
CA ILE A 43 -6.00 11.24 0.17
C ILE A 43 -5.93 10.63 1.55
N VAL A 44 -4.85 10.91 2.28
CA VAL A 44 -4.57 10.36 3.60
C VAL A 44 -4.18 11.51 4.50
N VAL A 45 -4.76 11.55 5.71
CA VAL A 45 -4.48 12.58 6.71
C VAL A 45 -3.72 11.96 7.87
N GLU A 46 -2.58 12.57 8.21
CA GLU A 46 -1.75 12.18 9.35
C GLU A 46 -2.58 12.09 10.63
N GLY A 47 -2.38 11.00 11.38
CA GLY A 47 -3.07 10.77 12.64
C GLY A 47 -4.45 10.13 12.50
N ASN A 48 -5.07 10.17 11.33
CA ASN A 48 -6.35 9.54 11.10
C ASN A 48 -6.20 8.03 10.90
N PRO A 49 -7.23 7.22 11.21
CA PRO A 49 -7.17 5.78 10.96
C PRO A 49 -6.91 5.47 9.50
N GLY A 50 -6.02 4.52 9.26
CA GLY A 50 -5.71 4.06 7.92
C GLY A 50 -6.68 2.98 7.49
N VAL A 51 -7.42 3.21 6.40
CA VAL A 51 -8.44 2.25 5.93
C VAL A 51 -8.10 1.59 4.61
N GLY A 52 -6.98 1.93 3.98
CA GLY A 52 -6.65 1.34 2.69
C GLY A 52 -5.19 1.45 2.31
N PHE A 53 -4.86 0.65 1.33
CA PHE A 53 -3.56 0.59 0.66
C PHE A 53 -3.73 1.18 -0.74
N HIS A 54 -2.73 1.87 -1.24
CA HIS A 54 -2.79 2.50 -2.56
C HIS A 54 -1.50 2.27 -3.33
N LEU A 55 -1.64 1.80 -4.57
CA LEU A 55 -0.56 1.70 -5.54
C LEU A 55 -0.77 2.82 -6.57
N ILE A 56 0.22 3.67 -6.78
CA ILE A 56 0.13 4.72 -7.79
C ILE A 56 0.32 4.11 -9.18
N ILE A 57 -0.68 4.28 -10.04
CA ILE A 57 -0.63 3.85 -11.43
C ILE A 57 -0.08 4.98 -12.28
N ASP A 58 -0.58 6.20 -12.05
CA ASP A 58 -0.27 7.37 -12.87
C ASP A 58 -0.35 8.64 -12.02
N GLY A 59 0.52 9.61 -12.31
CA GLY A 59 0.59 10.85 -11.57
C GLY A 59 1.57 10.79 -10.40
N THR A 60 1.59 11.88 -9.60
CA THR A 60 2.49 11.99 -8.45
C THR A 60 1.74 12.46 -7.21
N ALA A 61 2.26 12.07 -6.04
CA ALA A 61 1.70 12.44 -4.74
C ALA A 61 2.81 12.93 -3.81
N ILE A 62 2.45 13.84 -2.90
CA ILE A 62 3.38 14.40 -1.92
C ILE A 62 3.06 13.80 -0.55
N VAL A 63 4.09 13.24 0.07
CA VAL A 63 4.03 12.75 1.46
C VAL A 63 4.56 13.86 2.37
N SER A 64 3.78 14.21 3.41
CA SER A 64 4.17 15.24 4.36
C SER A 64 3.88 14.79 5.80
N ARG A 65 4.65 15.34 6.74
CA ARG A 65 4.44 15.13 8.17
C ARG A 65 4.70 16.45 8.88
N ASN A 66 3.76 16.84 9.76
CA ASN A 66 3.84 18.11 10.49
C ASN A 66 4.03 19.30 9.55
N GLY A 67 3.36 19.28 8.39
CA GLY A 67 3.45 20.34 7.40
C GLY A 67 4.71 20.32 6.55
N ARG A 68 5.63 19.40 6.78
CA ARG A 68 6.87 19.29 6.02
C ARG A 68 6.78 18.21 4.96
N LYS A 69 7.16 18.56 3.73
CA LYS A 69 7.27 17.57 2.66
C LYS A 69 8.41 16.61 2.97
N LEU A 70 8.10 15.31 2.97
CA LEU A 70 9.09 14.27 3.15
C LEU A 70 9.62 13.76 1.83
N ARG A 71 8.72 13.51 0.87
CA ARG A 71 9.09 13.00 -0.46
C ARG A 71 7.91 13.05 -1.42
N THR A 72 8.22 12.84 -2.70
CA THR A 72 7.23 12.68 -3.77
C THR A 72 7.18 11.21 -4.16
N LEU A 73 5.97 10.69 -4.34
CA LEU A 73 5.73 9.32 -4.83
C LEU A 73 5.25 9.38 -6.27
N GLY A 74 5.68 8.43 -7.08
CA GLY A 74 5.28 8.31 -8.48
C GLY A 74 4.77 6.92 -8.84
N PRO A 75 4.56 6.65 -10.14
CA PRO A 75 4.03 5.36 -10.58
C PRO A 75 4.85 4.18 -10.08
N GLY A 76 4.14 3.14 -9.61
CA GLY A 76 4.74 1.94 -9.04
C GLY A 76 5.00 2.04 -7.54
N GLU A 77 4.98 3.23 -6.97
CA GLU A 77 5.15 3.40 -5.53
C GLU A 77 3.82 3.26 -4.79
N THR A 78 3.91 2.95 -3.51
CA THR A 78 2.73 2.61 -2.69
C THR A 78 2.70 3.40 -1.41
N PHE A 79 1.52 3.51 -0.81
CA PHE A 79 1.35 4.05 0.53
C PHE A 79 0.21 3.33 1.24
N GLY A 80 0.31 3.23 2.57
CA GLY A 80 -0.70 2.60 3.39
C GLY A 80 -0.58 1.08 3.51
N ASP A 81 0.58 0.50 3.20
CA ASP A 81 0.76 -0.96 3.21
C ASP A 81 0.68 -1.56 4.63
N ILE A 82 1.16 -0.86 5.65
CA ILE A 82 1.03 -1.33 7.03
C ILE A 82 -0.39 -1.04 7.56
N ALA A 83 -0.89 0.16 7.31
CA ALA A 83 -2.20 0.58 7.82
C ALA A 83 -3.36 -0.24 7.26
N VAL A 84 -3.24 -0.83 6.07
CA VAL A 84 -4.28 -1.72 5.53
C VAL A 84 -4.43 -2.99 6.35
N ILE A 85 -3.37 -3.41 7.04
CA ILE A 85 -3.39 -4.62 7.86
C ILE A 85 -4.10 -4.37 9.19
N ASP A 86 -3.68 -3.35 9.93
CA ASP A 86 -4.16 -3.11 11.30
C ASP A 86 -5.16 -1.95 11.44
N GLY A 87 -5.34 -1.13 10.39
CA GLY A 87 -6.21 0.04 10.46
C GLY A 87 -5.66 1.13 11.38
N GLY A 88 -4.38 1.07 11.72
CA GLY A 88 -3.76 2.02 12.63
C GLY A 88 -3.68 3.43 12.08
N PRO A 89 -3.27 4.40 12.92
CA PRO A 89 -3.18 5.79 12.50
C PRO A 89 -2.11 5.99 11.43
N ARG A 90 -2.38 6.88 10.50
CA ARG A 90 -1.44 7.22 9.42
C ARG A 90 -0.27 8.00 9.99
N SER A 91 0.94 7.63 9.60
CA SER A 91 2.17 8.29 10.04
C SER A 91 2.45 9.60 9.28
N ALA A 92 1.80 9.81 8.16
CA ALA A 92 2.00 10.98 7.31
C ALA A 92 0.74 11.27 6.50
N SER A 93 0.65 12.48 5.98
CA SER A 93 -0.40 12.85 5.02
C SER A 93 0.08 12.61 3.59
N VAL A 94 -0.85 12.27 2.69
CA VAL A 94 -0.56 12.08 1.27
C VAL A 94 -1.54 12.90 0.46
N LYS A 95 -1.01 13.77 -0.40
CA LYS A 95 -1.79 14.68 -1.22
C LYS A 95 -1.44 14.48 -2.70
N ALA A 96 -2.44 14.47 -3.56
CA ALA A 96 -2.22 14.39 -5.00
C ALA A 96 -1.56 15.70 -5.47
N GLU A 97 -0.33 15.59 -5.96
CA GLU A 97 0.39 16.73 -6.54
C GLU A 97 -0.12 17.05 -7.92
N THR A 98 -0.39 16.01 -8.71
CA THR A 98 -1.02 16.09 -10.02
C THR A 98 -2.32 15.28 -9.96
N ARG A 99 -3.08 15.25 -11.04
CA ARG A 99 -4.15 14.26 -11.18
C ARG A 99 -3.51 12.90 -10.96
N LEU A 100 -4.12 12.10 -10.09
CA LEU A 100 -3.53 10.86 -9.61
C LEU A 100 -4.49 9.71 -9.86
N ARG A 101 -3.98 8.60 -10.38
CA ARG A 101 -4.74 7.37 -10.51
C ARG A 101 -4.08 6.29 -9.69
N THR A 102 -4.85 5.64 -8.81
CA THR A 102 -4.35 4.61 -7.91
C THR A 102 -5.14 3.32 -8.06
N LEU A 103 -4.49 2.20 -7.76
CA LEU A 103 -5.16 0.95 -7.44
C LEU A 103 -5.32 0.92 -5.93
N SER A 104 -6.57 0.95 -5.44
CA SER A 104 -6.87 1.09 -4.02
C SER A 104 -7.50 -0.17 -3.47
N LEU A 105 -6.96 -0.65 -2.34
CA LEU A 105 -7.43 -1.86 -1.66
C LEU A 105 -7.81 -1.48 -0.24
N PRO A 106 -9.11 -1.37 0.07
CA PRO A 106 -9.54 -1.02 1.42
C PRO A 106 -9.41 -2.19 2.39
N GLN A 107 -9.29 -1.88 3.69
CA GLN A 107 -9.12 -2.89 4.73
C GLN A 107 -10.27 -3.92 4.74
N TRP A 108 -11.50 -3.49 4.49
CA TRP A 108 -12.66 -4.40 4.50
C TRP A 108 -12.63 -5.41 3.35
N GLU A 109 -11.83 -5.18 2.31
CA GLU A 109 -11.57 -6.16 1.26
C GLU A 109 -10.33 -7.01 1.57
N PHE A 110 -9.32 -6.36 2.16
CA PHE A 110 -8.02 -6.99 2.45
C PHE A 110 -8.12 -8.03 3.56
N LYS A 111 -8.80 -7.68 4.66
CA LYS A 111 -8.94 -8.58 5.81
C LYS A 111 -9.60 -9.93 5.44
N PRO A 112 -10.76 -9.94 4.76
CA PRO A 112 -11.35 -11.21 4.34
C PRO A 112 -10.44 -12.03 3.43
N LEU A 113 -9.66 -11.38 2.58
CA LEU A 113 -8.73 -12.04 1.69
C LEU A 113 -7.65 -12.79 2.48
N LEU A 114 -7.09 -12.15 3.52
CA LEU A 114 -6.12 -12.80 4.39
C LEU A 114 -6.70 -14.00 5.12
N LEU A 115 -7.95 -13.90 5.57
CA LEU A 115 -8.61 -14.99 6.30
C LEU A 115 -8.93 -16.17 5.37
N LYS A 116 -9.17 -15.92 4.10
CA LYS A 116 -9.40 -16.96 3.11
C LYS A 116 -8.11 -17.60 2.60
N HIS A 117 -7.01 -16.87 2.65
CA HIS A 117 -5.72 -17.32 2.12
C HIS A 117 -4.65 -17.26 3.21
N PRO A 118 -4.67 -18.20 4.17
CA PRO A 118 -3.73 -18.16 5.29
C PRO A 118 -2.27 -18.25 4.88
N GLN A 119 -1.96 -18.86 3.74
CA GLN A 119 -0.59 -18.91 3.22
C GLN A 119 -0.08 -17.52 2.84
N LEU A 120 -0.96 -16.70 2.24
CA LEU A 120 -0.65 -15.30 1.92
C LEU A 120 -0.39 -14.52 3.20
N ALA A 121 -1.25 -14.69 4.20
CA ALA A 121 -1.09 -14.02 5.49
C ALA A 121 0.23 -14.42 6.17
N TYR A 122 0.57 -15.69 6.14
CA TYR A 122 1.83 -16.18 6.73
C TYR A 122 3.05 -15.57 6.05
N LYS A 123 3.07 -15.53 4.72
CA LYS A 123 4.17 -14.91 3.97
C LYS A 123 4.32 -13.44 4.32
N MET A 124 3.21 -12.74 4.51
CA MET A 124 3.25 -11.34 4.93
C MET A 124 3.80 -11.18 6.35
N LEU A 125 3.45 -12.08 7.25
CA LEU A 125 4.01 -12.07 8.61
C LEU A 125 5.53 -12.24 8.57
N VAL A 126 6.03 -13.14 7.74
CA VAL A 126 7.48 -13.35 7.58
C VAL A 126 8.15 -12.08 7.05
N LYS A 127 7.53 -11.42 6.07
CA LYS A 127 8.06 -10.15 5.55
C LYS A 127 8.05 -9.05 6.60
N LEU A 128 6.99 -8.96 7.40
CA LEU A 128 6.91 -7.99 8.48
C LEU A 128 8.00 -8.24 9.53
N CYS A 129 8.30 -9.50 9.84
CA CYS A 129 9.41 -9.84 10.74
C CYS A 129 10.75 -9.32 10.18
N ALA A 130 10.98 -9.51 8.87
CA ALA A 130 12.20 -9.03 8.23
C ALA A 130 12.30 -7.49 8.29
N LEU A 131 11.18 -6.80 8.03
CA LEU A 131 11.12 -5.34 8.10
C LEU A 131 11.35 -4.83 9.54
N LEU A 132 10.80 -5.53 10.52
CA LEU A 132 10.97 -5.17 11.93
C LEU A 132 12.43 -5.31 12.36
N ARG A 133 13.09 -6.41 11.98
CA ARG A 133 14.50 -6.62 12.28
C ARG A 133 15.37 -5.53 11.65
N GLU A 134 15.06 -5.14 10.42
CA GLU A 134 15.76 -4.07 9.73
C GLU A 134 15.56 -2.73 10.46
N ALA A 135 14.33 -2.44 10.88
CA ALA A 135 14.00 -1.20 11.58
C ALA A 135 14.69 -1.10 12.95
N GLU A 136 14.81 -2.22 13.66
CA GLU A 136 15.47 -2.26 14.96
C GLU A 136 16.99 -2.14 14.86
N LYS A 137 17.57 -2.56 13.73
CA LYS A 137 19.02 -2.52 13.47
C LYS A 137 19.86 -3.22 14.54
N ARG A 138 19.28 -4.23 15.21
CA ARG A 138 19.96 -5.06 16.16
C ARG A 138 19.40 -6.48 16.09
N PRO A 139 20.22 -7.51 16.35
CA PRO A 139 19.72 -8.87 16.29
C PRO A 139 18.71 -9.14 17.40
N PRO A 140 17.65 -9.89 17.12
CA PRO A 140 16.70 -10.34 18.16
C PRO A 140 17.39 -11.33 19.10
N VAL A 141 16.89 -11.36 20.29
CA VAL A 141 17.37 -12.28 21.34
C VAL A 141 16.72 -13.64 21.15
#